data_0c136e265714b84c0cdbffeee48ce2d6
#
_entry.id   0c136e265714b84c0cdbffeee48ce2d6
#
_cell.length_a   1.000
_cell.length_b   1.000
_cell.length_c   1.000
_cell.angle_alpha   90.00
_cell.angle_beta   90.00
_cell.angle_gamma   90.00
#
_symmetry.space_group_name_H-M   'P 1'
#
loop_
_entity.id
_entity.type
_entity.pdbx_description
1 polymer ?
#
loop_
_entity_poly.entity_id
_entity_poly.type
_entity_poly.pdbx_seq_one_letter_code
_entity_poly.pdbx_strand_id
1 'polypeptide(L)'
;HPDLHFFFPNATNNSIKKDPKSSDYYSEWREIVGSTHALFTLNEWYQKIEIENKQAIINTRDVEDLLYKASMKPYEAEYKVFIIWMIEKLRFDAATKLLKTLEEPDGKTLFILITENHDKVLNTILSRTQLLKVNKLTTPQLVEVLMHEKNYDNDMANYIALSSDNNLILAMNTVIDQEAEQHNLNLFVSFMRLAYQFAYPSQSFDFSKLMDCVSDIESLGREKQKDFLRYAIVFVRNNMLLDYQL
;
A
#
# COMPACT_ATOMS: atom_id res chain seq x y z
N HIS A 1 -14.51 -11.67 17.48
CA HIS A 1 -15.41 -11.26 18.58
C HIS A 1 -16.71 -10.72 18.00
N PRO A 2 -17.90 -11.00 18.55
CA PRO A 2 -19.19 -10.56 18.01
C PRO A 2 -19.37 -9.04 18.01
N ASP A 3 -18.69 -8.32 18.91
CA ASP A 3 -18.76 -6.85 19.01
C ASP A 3 -17.65 -6.14 18.21
N LEU A 4 -16.89 -6.85 17.39
CA LEU A 4 -15.88 -6.31 16.50
C LEU A 4 -16.33 -6.49 15.05
N HIS A 5 -16.54 -5.36 14.36
CA HIS A 5 -17.08 -5.32 13.01
C HIS A 5 -16.09 -4.68 12.04
N PHE A 6 -15.91 -5.31 10.89
CA PHE A 6 -15.03 -4.81 9.82
C PHE A 6 -15.85 -4.40 8.61
N PHE A 7 -15.48 -3.25 8.03
CA PHE A 7 -15.99 -2.76 6.76
C PHE A 7 -14.83 -2.38 5.87
N PHE A 8 -14.90 -2.78 4.63
CA PHE A 8 -13.81 -2.65 3.67
C PHE A 8 -14.35 -2.54 2.24
N PRO A 9 -13.56 -1.99 1.29
CA PRO A 9 -13.96 -1.88 -0.10
C PRO A 9 -14.28 -3.24 -0.71
N ASN A 10 -15.42 -3.32 -1.38
CA ASN A 10 -15.88 -4.53 -2.06
C ASN A 10 -16.52 -4.21 -3.41
N ALA A 11 -16.68 -5.21 -4.27
CA ALA A 11 -17.35 -5.11 -5.55
C ALA A 11 -17.90 -6.48 -5.94
N THR A 12 -18.74 -6.53 -6.96
CA THR A 12 -19.23 -7.80 -7.52
C THR A 12 -18.10 -8.63 -8.11
N ASN A 13 -18.11 -9.93 -7.88
CA ASN A 13 -17.23 -10.91 -8.49
C ASN A 13 -18.03 -12.04 -9.16
N ASN A 14 -17.38 -13.17 -9.48
CA ASN A 14 -18.03 -14.31 -10.10
C ASN A 14 -19.07 -14.99 -9.20
N SER A 15 -18.87 -14.95 -7.88
CA SER A 15 -19.73 -15.55 -6.87
C SER A 15 -20.85 -14.62 -6.41
N ILE A 16 -20.52 -13.32 -6.21
CA ILE A 16 -21.43 -12.28 -5.73
C ILE A 16 -21.71 -11.31 -6.87
N LYS A 17 -22.83 -11.52 -7.56
CA LYS A 17 -23.15 -10.79 -8.81
C LYS A 17 -23.92 -9.50 -8.61
N LYS A 18 -24.54 -9.29 -7.45
CA LYS A 18 -25.41 -8.15 -7.20
C LYS A 18 -25.27 -7.65 -5.77
N ASP A 19 -25.18 -6.32 -5.63
CA ASP A 19 -25.26 -5.59 -4.36
C ASP A 19 -24.34 -6.13 -3.24
N PRO A 20 -23.01 -6.30 -3.50
CA PRO A 20 -22.08 -6.84 -2.53
C PRO A 20 -21.97 -5.97 -1.30
N LYS A 21 -21.64 -6.58 -0.17
CA LYS A 21 -21.32 -5.89 1.09
C LYS A 21 -20.15 -6.59 1.81
N SER A 22 -19.51 -5.90 2.72
CA SER A 22 -18.34 -6.41 3.44
C SER A 22 -18.60 -7.75 4.13
N SER A 23 -19.82 -7.97 4.66
CA SER A 23 -20.15 -9.25 5.31
C SER A 23 -20.14 -10.46 4.36
N ASP A 24 -20.30 -10.25 3.06
CA ASP A 24 -20.28 -11.32 2.07
C ASP A 24 -18.87 -11.86 1.82
N TYR A 25 -17.83 -11.12 2.25
CA TYR A 25 -16.41 -11.42 2.09
C TYR A 25 -15.69 -11.62 3.42
N TYR A 26 -16.40 -11.91 4.51
CA TYR A 26 -15.79 -12.06 5.83
C TYR A 26 -14.86 -13.28 5.96
N SER A 27 -15.09 -14.34 5.19
CA SER A 27 -14.20 -15.50 5.13
C SER A 27 -12.85 -15.11 4.57
N GLU A 28 -12.83 -14.45 3.41
CA GLU A 28 -11.65 -13.97 2.72
C GLU A 28 -10.89 -12.93 3.55
N TRP A 29 -11.65 -12.03 4.20
CA TRP A 29 -11.10 -11.03 5.10
C TRP A 29 -10.36 -11.66 6.30
N ARG A 30 -10.99 -12.63 6.95
CA ARG A 30 -10.35 -13.35 8.06
C ARG A 30 -9.10 -14.09 7.64
N GLU A 31 -9.15 -14.71 6.47
CA GLU A 31 -8.03 -15.46 5.94
C GLU A 31 -6.85 -14.54 5.63
N ILE A 32 -7.06 -13.42 4.91
CA ILE A 32 -5.98 -12.51 4.57
C ILE A 32 -5.40 -11.83 5.82
N VAL A 33 -6.23 -11.35 6.74
CA VAL A 33 -5.77 -10.74 7.99
C VAL A 33 -4.98 -11.73 8.84
N GLY A 34 -5.42 -12.99 8.91
CA GLY A 34 -4.74 -14.04 9.69
C GLY A 34 -3.43 -14.50 9.06
N SER A 35 -3.40 -14.72 7.75
CA SER A 35 -2.23 -15.24 7.03
C SER A 35 -1.11 -14.22 6.87
N THR A 36 -1.45 -12.93 6.76
CA THR A 36 -0.48 -11.85 6.56
C THR A 36 -0.21 -11.03 7.81
N HIS A 37 -0.80 -11.39 8.96
CA HIS A 37 -0.78 -10.57 10.19
C HIS A 37 -1.24 -9.12 9.93
N ALA A 38 -2.25 -8.97 9.07
CA ALA A 38 -2.77 -7.68 8.58
C ALA A 38 -1.77 -6.84 7.76
N LEU A 39 -0.67 -7.41 7.29
CA LEU A 39 0.32 -6.77 6.41
C LEU A 39 0.00 -7.11 4.95
N PHE A 40 -0.96 -6.41 4.36
CA PHE A 40 -1.35 -6.59 2.97
C PHE A 40 -1.77 -5.26 2.34
N THR A 41 -1.67 -5.20 1.02
CA THR A 41 -2.05 -4.04 0.21
C THR A 41 -3.50 -4.13 -0.26
N LEU A 42 -4.04 -3.00 -0.73
CA LEU A 42 -5.36 -2.98 -1.37
C LEU A 42 -5.41 -3.89 -2.62
N ASN A 43 -4.31 -4.00 -3.37
CA ASN A 43 -4.24 -4.88 -4.54
C ASN A 43 -4.31 -6.35 -4.15
N GLU A 44 -3.61 -6.77 -3.10
CA GLU A 44 -3.68 -8.15 -2.58
C GLU A 44 -5.11 -8.48 -2.08
N TRP A 45 -5.78 -7.51 -1.46
CA TRP A 45 -7.19 -7.64 -1.13
C TRP A 45 -8.06 -7.84 -2.38
N TYR A 46 -7.85 -7.05 -3.44
CA TYR A 46 -8.61 -7.19 -4.70
C TYR A 46 -8.38 -8.54 -5.37
N GLN A 47 -7.15 -9.04 -5.37
CA GLN A 47 -6.81 -10.39 -5.85
C GLN A 47 -7.54 -11.45 -5.02
N LYS A 48 -7.53 -11.32 -3.68
CA LYS A 48 -8.18 -12.28 -2.77
C LYS A 48 -9.67 -12.41 -3.02
N ILE A 49 -10.36 -11.33 -3.37
CA ILE A 49 -11.81 -11.34 -3.67
C ILE A 49 -12.12 -11.36 -5.17
N GLU A 50 -11.13 -11.61 -6.03
CA GLU A 50 -11.26 -11.80 -7.49
C GLU A 50 -11.89 -10.59 -8.22
N ILE A 51 -11.47 -9.38 -7.90
CA ILE A 51 -11.99 -8.13 -8.50
C ILE A 51 -10.91 -7.25 -9.16
N GLU A 52 -9.80 -7.84 -9.63
CA GLU A 52 -8.58 -7.14 -10.08
C GLU A 52 -8.83 -5.95 -11.04
N ASN A 53 -9.84 -6.02 -11.89
CA ASN A 53 -10.15 -4.99 -12.88
C ASN A 53 -11.31 -4.05 -12.48
N LYS A 54 -11.77 -4.09 -11.24
CA LYS A 54 -12.90 -3.26 -10.77
C LYS A 54 -12.45 -2.32 -9.65
N GLN A 55 -13.09 -1.16 -9.60
CA GLN A 55 -12.94 -0.27 -8.44
C GLN A 55 -13.87 -0.73 -7.33
N ALA A 56 -13.29 -1.27 -6.26
CA ALA A 56 -14.05 -1.55 -5.05
C ALA A 56 -14.35 -0.27 -4.27
N ILE A 57 -15.51 -0.24 -3.67
CA ILE A 57 -16.01 0.87 -2.86
C ILE A 57 -16.66 0.33 -1.58
N ILE A 58 -16.79 1.19 -0.57
CA ILE A 58 -17.68 0.96 0.56
C ILE A 58 -19.00 1.61 0.17
N ASN A 59 -20.02 0.81 -0.02
CA ASN A 59 -21.28 1.25 -0.60
C ASN A 59 -22.36 1.56 0.47
N THR A 60 -23.53 1.99 0.01
CA THR A 60 -24.65 2.36 0.89
C THR A 60 -25.14 1.19 1.73
N ARG A 61 -25.09 -0.06 1.23
CA ARG A 61 -25.50 -1.25 1.98
C ARG A 61 -24.54 -1.60 3.09
N ASP A 62 -23.24 -1.37 2.88
CA ASP A 62 -22.26 -1.51 3.95
C ASP A 62 -22.58 -0.56 5.11
N VAL A 63 -22.92 0.69 4.78
CA VAL A 63 -23.29 1.69 5.80
C VAL A 63 -24.62 1.36 6.46
N GLU A 64 -25.60 0.85 5.73
CA GLU A 64 -26.89 0.41 6.32
C GLU A 64 -26.69 -0.77 7.29
N ASP A 65 -25.86 -1.74 6.93
CA ASP A 65 -25.47 -2.86 7.82
C ASP A 65 -24.70 -2.35 9.05
N LEU A 66 -23.79 -1.38 8.85
CA LEU A 66 -23.07 -0.73 9.94
C LEU A 66 -24.04 -0.03 10.90
N LEU A 67 -24.94 0.81 10.40
CA LEU A 67 -25.89 1.55 11.20
C LEU A 67 -26.82 0.62 11.99
N TYR A 68 -27.28 -0.46 11.36
CA TYR A 68 -28.07 -1.49 12.01
C TYR A 68 -27.32 -2.13 13.19
N LYS A 69 -26.06 -2.55 12.97
CA LYS A 69 -25.21 -3.10 14.02
C LYS A 69 -24.86 -2.08 15.11
N ALA A 70 -24.67 -0.82 14.72
CA ALA A 70 -24.38 0.26 15.66
C ALA A 70 -25.55 0.54 16.60
N SER A 71 -26.80 0.42 16.15
CA SER A 71 -28.01 0.61 16.99
C SER A 71 -28.26 -0.53 17.98
N MET A 72 -27.62 -1.70 17.82
CA MET A 72 -27.75 -2.82 18.73
C MET A 72 -26.93 -2.61 19.99
N LYS A 73 -27.31 -3.27 21.09
CA LYS A 73 -26.48 -3.33 22.29
C LYS A 73 -25.27 -4.23 22.06
N PRO A 74 -24.14 -3.98 22.75
CA PRO A 74 -23.01 -4.92 22.75
C PRO A 74 -23.47 -6.31 23.22
N TYR A 75 -22.86 -7.36 22.65
CA TYR A 75 -23.20 -8.75 22.98
C TYR A 75 -22.47 -9.24 24.24
N GLU A 76 -21.15 -9.08 24.27
CA GLU A 76 -20.29 -9.54 25.37
C GLU A 76 -19.34 -8.46 25.87
N ALA A 77 -18.84 -7.60 24.97
CA ALA A 77 -17.86 -6.58 25.32
C ALA A 77 -18.50 -5.34 25.93
N GLU A 78 -17.70 -4.55 26.61
CA GLU A 78 -18.12 -3.24 27.10
C GLU A 78 -18.32 -2.24 25.95
N TYR A 79 -17.52 -2.37 24.86
CA TYR A 79 -17.58 -1.53 23.69
C TYR A 79 -17.85 -2.34 22.43
N LYS A 80 -18.63 -1.77 21.51
CA LYS A 80 -18.67 -2.18 20.11
C LYS A 80 -17.58 -1.44 19.35
N VAL A 81 -16.83 -2.16 18.51
CA VAL A 81 -15.75 -1.58 17.73
C VAL A 81 -16.05 -1.78 16.24
N PHE A 82 -16.06 -0.67 15.49
CA PHE A 82 -16.24 -0.66 14.05
C PHE A 82 -14.94 -0.21 13.39
N ILE A 83 -14.30 -1.11 12.66
CA ILE A 83 -13.09 -0.81 11.89
C ILE A 83 -13.50 -0.66 10.43
N ILE A 84 -13.28 0.54 9.88
CA ILE A 84 -13.56 0.84 8.47
C ILE A 84 -12.22 1.05 7.77
N TRP A 85 -11.80 0.05 7.00
CA TRP A 85 -10.55 0.09 6.26
C TRP A 85 -10.72 0.76 4.91
N MET A 86 -9.81 1.66 4.53
CA MET A 86 -9.84 2.47 3.32
C MET A 86 -11.08 3.37 3.25
N ILE A 87 -11.29 4.18 4.30
CA ILE A 87 -12.47 5.08 4.39
C ILE A 87 -12.58 6.05 3.20
N GLU A 88 -11.48 6.40 2.52
CA GLU A 88 -11.46 7.19 1.30
C GLU A 88 -12.16 6.51 0.11
N LYS A 89 -12.47 5.21 0.22
CA LYS A 89 -13.28 4.47 -0.75
C LYS A 89 -14.78 4.49 -0.43
N LEU A 90 -15.17 5.22 0.62
CA LEU A 90 -16.57 5.37 0.97
C LEU A 90 -17.30 6.22 -0.06
N ARG A 91 -18.38 5.70 -0.59
CA ARG A 91 -19.24 6.39 -1.56
C ARG A 91 -19.90 7.63 -0.91
N PHE A 92 -19.99 8.73 -1.64
CA PHE A 92 -20.47 10.01 -1.11
C PHE A 92 -21.88 9.93 -0.49
N ASP A 93 -22.81 9.26 -1.17
CA ASP A 93 -24.18 9.08 -0.67
C ASP A 93 -24.25 8.19 0.59
N ALA A 94 -23.34 7.20 0.70
CA ALA A 94 -23.19 6.37 1.87
C ALA A 94 -22.61 7.16 3.05
N ALA A 95 -21.62 8.01 2.78
CA ALA A 95 -20.99 8.86 3.80
C ALA A 95 -22.02 9.75 4.53
N THR A 96 -22.93 10.36 3.80
CA THR A 96 -23.97 11.24 4.38
C THR A 96 -24.79 10.52 5.44
N LYS A 97 -25.11 9.23 5.25
CA LYS A 97 -25.87 8.43 6.23
C LYS A 97 -25.05 8.15 7.50
N LEU A 98 -23.72 8.06 7.38
CA LEU A 98 -22.83 7.74 8.49
C LEU A 98 -22.58 8.92 9.45
N LEU A 99 -22.69 10.17 8.94
CA LEU A 99 -22.28 11.37 9.67
C LEU A 99 -22.95 11.51 11.04
N LYS A 100 -24.26 11.28 11.13
CA LYS A 100 -24.98 11.39 12.41
C LYS A 100 -24.45 10.40 13.45
N THR A 101 -24.18 9.18 13.05
CA THR A 101 -23.68 8.14 13.95
C THR A 101 -22.21 8.37 14.36
N LEU A 102 -21.43 9.06 13.53
CA LEU A 102 -20.09 9.48 13.92
C LEU A 102 -20.11 10.65 14.91
N GLU A 103 -21.10 11.56 14.81
CA GLU A 103 -21.25 12.66 15.77
C GLU A 103 -21.74 12.18 17.13
N GLU A 104 -22.76 11.33 17.13
CA GLU A 104 -23.45 10.86 18.34
C GLU A 104 -23.57 9.33 18.30
N PRO A 105 -22.48 8.60 18.58
CA PRO A 105 -22.51 7.14 18.56
C PRO A 105 -23.36 6.60 19.71
N ASP A 106 -24.21 5.64 19.41
CA ASP A 106 -25.06 4.99 20.40
C ASP A 106 -24.23 4.19 21.42
N GLY A 107 -24.38 4.51 22.70
CA GLY A 107 -23.78 3.78 23.83
C GLY A 107 -22.23 3.78 23.74
N LYS A 108 -21.63 2.66 24.19
CA LYS A 108 -20.17 2.48 24.16
C LYS A 108 -19.73 1.95 22.79
N THR A 109 -19.69 2.82 21.80
CA THR A 109 -19.30 2.50 20.41
C THR A 109 -18.05 3.26 20.03
N LEU A 110 -17.06 2.55 19.48
CA LEU A 110 -15.81 3.10 18.95
C LEU A 110 -15.73 2.89 17.44
N PHE A 111 -15.48 3.97 16.70
CA PHE A 111 -15.18 3.93 15.28
C PHE A 111 -13.69 4.13 15.04
N ILE A 112 -13.05 3.22 14.32
CA ILE A 112 -11.67 3.31 13.86
C ILE A 112 -11.70 3.38 12.34
N LEU A 113 -11.41 4.56 11.79
CA LEU A 113 -11.38 4.82 10.35
C LEU A 113 -9.93 4.77 9.90
N ILE A 114 -9.60 3.88 8.96
CA ILE A 114 -8.23 3.70 8.46
C ILE A 114 -8.18 4.23 7.03
N THR A 115 -7.21 5.09 6.75
CA THR A 115 -6.96 5.65 5.41
C THR A 115 -5.47 5.67 5.10
N GLU A 116 -5.12 5.44 3.83
CA GLU A 116 -3.77 5.67 3.31
C GLU A 116 -3.60 7.10 2.75
N ASN A 117 -4.71 7.79 2.47
CA ASN A 117 -4.70 9.12 1.91
C ASN A 117 -5.81 9.98 2.52
N HIS A 118 -5.45 10.75 3.56
CA HIS A 118 -6.40 11.59 4.28
C HIS A 118 -6.99 12.71 3.41
N ASP A 119 -6.28 13.18 2.37
CA ASP A 119 -6.77 14.23 1.46
C ASP A 119 -7.95 13.77 0.61
N LYS A 120 -8.12 12.45 0.45
CA LYS A 120 -9.26 11.86 -0.25
C LYS A 120 -10.45 11.56 0.65
N VAL A 121 -10.29 11.68 1.96
CA VAL A 121 -11.38 11.50 2.92
C VAL A 121 -12.25 12.75 2.92
N LEU A 122 -13.57 12.57 2.96
CA LEU A 122 -14.51 13.68 2.97
C LEU A 122 -14.29 14.56 4.22
N ASN A 123 -14.22 15.88 4.01
CA ASN A 123 -14.04 16.85 5.09
C ASN A 123 -15.12 16.74 6.17
N THR A 124 -16.33 16.33 5.81
CA THR A 124 -17.43 16.08 6.75
C THR A 124 -17.17 14.90 7.69
N ILE A 125 -16.36 13.93 7.29
CA ILE A 125 -15.90 12.83 8.16
C ILE A 125 -14.73 13.32 9.01
N LEU A 126 -13.74 13.98 8.39
CA LEU A 126 -12.56 14.50 9.08
C LEU A 126 -12.92 15.44 10.23
N SER A 127 -13.94 16.29 10.05
CA SER A 127 -14.40 17.23 11.08
C SER A 127 -15.07 16.56 12.31
N ARG A 128 -15.42 15.26 12.22
CA ARG A 128 -16.10 14.47 13.26
C ARG A 128 -15.22 13.39 13.85
N THR A 129 -13.96 13.34 13.44
CA THR A 129 -13.01 12.30 13.87
C THR A 129 -11.72 12.95 14.35
N GLN A 130 -11.04 12.28 15.27
CA GLN A 130 -9.70 12.68 15.69
C GLN A 130 -8.67 12.02 14.77
N LEU A 131 -7.88 12.83 14.08
CA LEU A 131 -6.80 12.31 13.24
C LEU A 131 -5.63 11.82 14.10
N LEU A 132 -5.30 10.56 13.96
CA LEU A 132 -4.09 9.95 14.50
C LEU A 132 -3.15 9.62 13.34
N LYS A 133 -2.02 10.32 13.25
CA LYS A 133 -1.01 10.05 12.23
C LYS A 133 -0.11 8.91 12.67
N VAL A 134 -0.12 7.82 11.91
CA VAL A 134 0.83 6.71 12.05
C VAL A 134 2.03 7.00 11.15
N ASN A 135 3.21 7.19 11.73
CA ASN A 135 4.42 7.44 10.98
C ASN A 135 4.95 6.13 10.38
N LYS A 136 5.68 6.25 9.26
CA LYS A 136 6.48 5.15 8.72
C LYS A 136 7.53 4.73 9.75
N LEU A 137 7.97 3.48 9.67
CA LEU A 137 9.14 3.03 10.42
C LEU A 137 10.36 3.84 10.01
N THR A 138 11.27 4.07 10.96
CA THR A 138 12.60 4.59 10.62
C THR A 138 13.42 3.51 9.94
N THR A 139 14.42 3.88 9.15
CA THR A 139 15.30 2.89 8.49
C THR A 139 15.90 1.89 9.48
N PRO A 140 16.46 2.29 10.65
CA PRO A 140 16.97 1.33 11.62
C PRO A 140 15.91 0.34 12.15
N GLN A 141 14.68 0.83 12.42
CA GLN A 141 13.59 -0.03 12.88
C GLN A 141 13.19 -1.06 11.81
N LEU A 142 13.09 -0.63 10.55
CA LEU A 142 12.73 -1.55 9.47
C LEU A 142 13.85 -2.56 9.20
N VAL A 143 15.12 -2.15 9.29
CA VAL A 143 16.28 -3.04 9.18
C VAL A 143 16.24 -4.12 10.27
N GLU A 144 15.98 -3.76 11.54
CA GLU A 144 15.84 -4.71 12.63
C GLU A 144 14.73 -5.74 12.36
N VAL A 145 13.56 -5.29 11.89
CA VAL A 145 12.45 -6.18 11.51
C VAL A 145 12.87 -7.13 10.39
N LEU A 146 13.52 -6.64 9.32
CA LEU A 146 13.95 -7.45 8.19
C LEU A 146 15.01 -8.49 8.57
N MET A 147 15.95 -8.12 9.43
CA MET A 147 16.96 -9.06 9.96
C MET A 147 16.33 -10.17 10.79
N HIS A 148 15.33 -9.82 11.62
CA HIS A 148 14.64 -10.77 12.49
C HIS A 148 13.68 -11.69 11.73
N GLU A 149 12.79 -11.11 10.89
CA GLU A 149 11.70 -11.85 10.24
C GLU A 149 12.13 -12.56 8.94
N LYS A 150 13.13 -12.01 8.23
CA LYS A 150 13.60 -12.54 6.93
C LYS A 150 14.99 -13.13 6.99
N ASN A 151 15.70 -13.02 8.12
CA ASN A 151 17.10 -13.44 8.30
C ASN A 151 18.06 -12.80 7.27
N TYR A 152 17.76 -11.57 6.81
CA TYR A 152 18.68 -10.83 5.96
C TYR A 152 19.88 -10.33 6.76
N ASP A 153 21.04 -10.21 6.10
CA ASP A 153 22.16 -9.48 6.67
C ASP A 153 21.90 -7.98 6.74
N ASN A 154 22.75 -7.24 7.43
CA ASN A 154 22.56 -5.81 7.64
C ASN A 154 22.55 -5.00 6.34
N ASP A 155 23.41 -5.34 5.37
CA ASP A 155 23.54 -4.60 4.13
C ASP A 155 22.31 -4.78 3.24
N MET A 156 21.83 -6.01 3.13
CA MET A 156 20.62 -6.37 2.43
C MET A 156 19.38 -5.74 3.07
N ALA A 157 19.27 -5.80 4.40
CA ALA A 157 18.15 -5.19 5.12
C ALA A 157 18.11 -3.67 4.94
N ASN A 158 19.27 -2.99 4.96
CA ASN A 158 19.37 -1.57 4.66
C ASN A 158 18.95 -1.24 3.22
N TYR A 159 19.43 -2.02 2.26
CA TYR A 159 19.05 -1.85 0.86
C TYR A 159 17.53 -1.95 0.67
N ILE A 160 16.89 -2.98 1.22
CA ILE A 160 15.43 -3.18 1.14
C ILE A 160 14.68 -2.04 1.85
N ALA A 161 15.13 -1.63 3.03
CA ALA A 161 14.49 -0.56 3.78
C ALA A 161 14.47 0.75 2.97
N LEU A 162 15.58 1.10 2.34
CA LEU A 162 15.69 2.29 1.49
C LEU A 162 14.90 2.16 0.20
N SER A 163 14.94 1.00 -0.48
CA SER A 163 14.24 0.76 -1.74
C SER A 163 12.72 0.75 -1.57
N SER A 164 12.23 0.33 -0.40
CA SER A 164 10.80 0.34 -0.05
C SER A 164 10.32 1.68 0.52
N ASP A 165 11.16 2.71 0.58
CA ASP A 165 10.87 3.99 1.23
C ASP A 165 10.34 3.82 2.67
N ASN A 166 10.96 2.91 3.41
CA ASN A 166 10.57 2.51 4.76
C ASN A 166 9.11 2.01 4.89
N ASN A 167 8.53 1.50 3.81
CA ASN A 167 7.24 0.86 3.84
C ASN A 167 7.38 -0.62 4.21
N LEU A 168 6.87 -1.00 5.38
CA LEU A 168 6.97 -2.36 5.91
C LEU A 168 6.39 -3.41 4.97
N ILE A 169 5.19 -3.17 4.40
CA ILE A 169 4.51 -4.13 3.52
C ILE A 169 5.34 -4.35 2.25
N LEU A 170 5.80 -3.26 1.62
CA LEU A 170 6.65 -3.37 0.44
C LEU A 170 7.96 -4.08 0.75
N ALA A 171 8.59 -3.75 1.88
CA ALA A 171 9.84 -4.39 2.30
C ALA A 171 9.67 -5.88 2.56
N MET A 172 8.61 -6.29 3.25
CA MET A 172 8.31 -7.70 3.55
C MET A 172 7.98 -8.53 2.30
N ASN A 173 7.36 -7.90 1.30
CA ASN A 173 6.97 -8.54 0.03
C ASN A 173 8.05 -8.44 -1.05
N THR A 174 9.15 -7.71 -0.80
CA THR A 174 10.27 -7.65 -1.74
C THR A 174 10.94 -9.01 -1.82
N VAL A 175 10.85 -9.64 -2.97
CA VAL A 175 11.65 -10.83 -3.34
C VAL A 175 12.89 -10.33 -4.06
N ILE A 176 14.06 -10.62 -3.51
CA ILE A 176 15.31 -10.25 -4.14
C ILE A 176 15.65 -11.30 -5.18
N ASP A 177 15.53 -10.91 -6.42
CA ASP A 177 16.08 -11.64 -7.54
C ASP A 177 17.50 -11.08 -7.82
N GLN A 178 18.51 -11.78 -7.34
CA GLN A 178 19.91 -11.37 -7.50
C GLN A 178 20.31 -11.21 -8.97
N GLU A 179 19.74 -12.01 -9.88
CA GLU A 179 20.01 -11.91 -11.30
C GLU A 179 19.39 -10.63 -11.88
N ALA A 180 18.16 -10.33 -11.50
CA ALA A 180 17.48 -9.10 -11.90
C ALA A 180 18.18 -7.85 -11.32
N GLU A 181 18.66 -7.91 -10.09
CA GLU A 181 19.40 -6.81 -9.46
C GLU A 181 20.73 -6.56 -10.16
N GLN A 182 21.51 -7.60 -10.44
CA GLN A 182 22.76 -7.50 -11.21
C GLN A 182 22.53 -6.98 -12.63
N HIS A 183 21.44 -7.40 -13.25
CA HIS A 183 21.02 -6.88 -14.55
C HIS A 183 20.72 -5.38 -14.50
N ASN A 184 19.93 -4.94 -13.52
CA ASN A 184 19.60 -3.53 -13.32
C ASN A 184 20.84 -2.67 -13.03
N LEU A 185 21.78 -3.18 -12.22
CA LEU A 185 23.07 -2.52 -11.98
C LEU A 185 23.87 -2.32 -13.28
N ASN A 186 24.03 -3.38 -14.06
CA ASN A 186 24.79 -3.33 -15.30
C ASN A 186 24.16 -2.34 -16.30
N LEU A 187 22.84 -2.36 -16.42
CA LEU A 187 22.09 -1.45 -17.28
C LEU A 187 22.22 0.00 -16.81
N PHE A 188 22.09 0.24 -15.50
CA PHE A 188 22.25 1.57 -14.91
C PHE A 188 23.68 2.13 -15.12
N VAL A 189 24.71 1.32 -14.86
CA VAL A 189 26.10 1.73 -15.05
C VAL A 189 26.38 2.05 -16.53
N SER A 190 25.87 1.24 -17.46
CA SER A 190 25.99 1.48 -18.89
C SER A 190 25.34 2.79 -19.31
N PHE A 191 24.10 3.01 -18.86
CA PHE A 191 23.34 4.24 -19.10
C PHE A 191 24.07 5.48 -18.55
N MET A 192 24.54 5.43 -17.30
CA MET A 192 25.24 6.55 -16.67
C MET A 192 26.58 6.88 -17.33
N ARG A 193 27.33 5.85 -17.79
CA ARG A 193 28.57 6.07 -18.55
C ARG A 193 28.31 6.79 -19.88
N LEU A 194 27.28 6.37 -20.61
CA LEU A 194 26.89 6.99 -21.88
C LEU A 194 26.38 8.43 -21.64
N ALA A 195 25.56 8.65 -20.60
CA ALA A 195 25.08 9.99 -20.23
C ALA A 195 26.25 10.93 -19.87
N TYR A 196 27.22 10.43 -19.09
CA TYR A 196 28.42 11.21 -18.76
C TYR A 196 29.27 11.55 -20.00
N GLN A 197 29.50 10.58 -20.88
CA GLN A 197 30.24 10.82 -22.14
C GLN A 197 29.53 11.83 -23.05
N PHE A 198 28.20 11.82 -23.06
CA PHE A 198 27.39 12.80 -23.78
C PHE A 198 27.53 14.20 -23.20
N ALA A 199 27.49 14.31 -21.86
CA ALA A 199 27.60 15.60 -21.16
C ALA A 199 28.99 16.23 -21.25
N TYR A 200 30.05 15.41 -21.34
CA TYR A 200 31.45 15.83 -21.38
C TYR A 200 32.20 15.17 -22.55
N PRO A 201 31.86 15.54 -23.77
CA PRO A 201 32.47 14.93 -24.95
C PRO A 201 33.94 15.31 -25.07
N SER A 202 34.83 14.37 -24.72
CA SER A 202 36.27 14.49 -24.99
C SER A 202 36.68 13.97 -26.38
N GLN A 203 35.78 13.22 -27.04
CA GLN A 203 35.90 12.63 -28.37
C GLN A 203 34.52 12.61 -29.04
N SER A 204 34.44 12.17 -30.31
CA SER A 204 33.18 12.00 -31.02
C SER A 204 32.25 11.04 -30.26
N PHE A 205 31.14 11.55 -29.72
CA PHE A 205 30.13 10.74 -29.03
C PHE A 205 29.34 9.90 -30.04
N ASP A 206 29.31 8.60 -29.81
CA ASP A 206 28.53 7.68 -30.64
C ASP A 206 27.06 7.61 -30.10
N PHE A 207 26.19 8.38 -30.77
CA PHE A 207 24.78 8.47 -30.39
C PHE A 207 24.02 7.15 -30.57
N SER A 208 24.52 6.24 -31.45
CA SER A 208 23.89 4.94 -31.67
C SER A 208 23.87 4.09 -30.37
N LYS A 209 24.98 4.10 -29.64
CA LYS A 209 25.08 3.36 -28.35
C LYS A 209 24.10 3.82 -27.29
N LEU A 210 23.79 5.12 -27.27
CA LEU A 210 22.76 5.63 -26.35
C LEU A 210 21.37 5.15 -26.78
N MET A 211 21.07 5.17 -28.06
CA MET A 211 19.81 4.67 -28.59
C MET A 211 19.64 3.16 -28.37
N ASP A 212 20.73 2.38 -28.55
CA ASP A 212 20.71 0.95 -28.24
C ASP A 212 20.36 0.69 -26.75
N CYS A 213 21.01 1.42 -25.85
CA CYS A 213 20.73 1.32 -24.42
C CYS A 213 19.27 1.70 -24.04
N VAL A 214 18.73 2.73 -24.72
CA VAL A 214 17.31 3.12 -24.54
C VAL A 214 16.38 2.02 -25.08
N SER A 215 16.71 1.43 -26.24
CA SER A 215 15.96 0.31 -26.83
C SER A 215 15.98 -0.93 -25.93
N ASP A 216 17.11 -1.23 -25.29
CA ASP A 216 17.23 -2.32 -24.31
C ASP A 216 16.27 -2.10 -23.13
N ILE A 217 16.22 -0.87 -22.59
CA ILE A 217 15.27 -0.51 -21.52
C ILE A 217 13.82 -0.62 -22.02
N GLU A 218 13.52 -0.16 -23.23
CA GLU A 218 12.17 -0.25 -23.82
C GLU A 218 11.72 -1.71 -23.95
N SER A 219 12.63 -2.60 -24.32
CA SER A 219 12.34 -4.03 -24.52
C SER A 219 11.97 -4.80 -23.25
N LEU A 220 12.30 -4.27 -22.04
CA LEU A 220 12.06 -4.94 -20.75
C LEU A 220 10.58 -5.14 -20.41
N GLY A 221 9.68 -4.38 -21.02
CA GLY A 221 8.26 -4.35 -20.64
C GLY A 221 7.99 -3.51 -19.36
N ARG A 222 6.74 -3.07 -19.19
CA ARG A 222 6.36 -2.01 -18.23
C ARG A 222 6.76 -2.29 -16.77
N GLU A 223 6.60 -3.52 -16.27
CA GLU A 223 6.91 -3.81 -14.87
C GLU A 223 8.42 -3.80 -14.62
N LYS A 224 9.21 -4.45 -15.48
CA LYS A 224 10.67 -4.42 -15.37
C LYS A 224 11.24 -3.01 -15.58
N GLN A 225 10.64 -2.18 -16.43
CA GLN A 225 11.00 -0.76 -16.58
C GLN A 225 10.78 0.02 -15.27
N LYS A 226 9.66 -0.20 -14.59
CA LYS A 226 9.40 0.42 -13.28
C LYS A 226 10.42 -0.03 -12.23
N ASP A 227 10.76 -1.31 -12.21
CA ASP A 227 11.75 -1.87 -11.28
C ASP A 227 13.14 -1.30 -11.55
N PHE A 228 13.55 -1.18 -12.81
CA PHE A 228 14.79 -0.51 -13.20
C PHE A 228 14.81 0.97 -12.79
N LEU A 229 13.75 1.71 -13.04
CA LEU A 229 13.67 3.13 -12.65
C LEU A 229 13.69 3.29 -11.12
N ARG A 230 13.02 2.42 -10.38
CA ARG A 230 13.06 2.40 -8.92
C ARG A 230 14.47 2.12 -8.43
N TYR A 231 15.14 1.11 -8.99
CA TYR A 231 16.55 0.80 -8.71
C TYR A 231 17.45 2.02 -8.94
N ALA A 232 17.32 2.68 -10.09
CA ALA A 232 18.11 3.85 -10.44
C ALA A 232 17.92 5.02 -9.45
N ILE A 233 16.68 5.31 -9.06
CA ILE A 233 16.35 6.35 -8.07
C ILE A 233 17.00 6.05 -6.72
N VAL A 234 16.85 4.81 -6.24
CA VAL A 234 17.40 4.37 -4.94
C VAL A 234 18.94 4.45 -4.98
N PHE A 235 19.57 3.99 -6.06
CA PHE A 235 21.01 4.03 -6.22
C PHE A 235 21.55 5.46 -6.20
N VAL A 236 20.94 6.36 -6.97
CA VAL A 236 21.35 7.78 -6.99
C VAL A 236 21.16 8.44 -5.63
N ARG A 237 20.00 8.25 -5.01
CA ARG A 237 19.69 8.80 -3.68
C ARG A 237 20.70 8.35 -2.62
N ASN A 238 20.99 7.06 -2.56
CA ASN A 238 21.91 6.51 -1.56
C ASN A 238 23.33 7.06 -1.73
N ASN A 239 23.82 7.17 -2.98
CA ASN A 239 25.14 7.72 -3.23
C ASN A 239 25.19 9.22 -2.95
N MET A 240 24.14 9.99 -3.25
CA MET A 240 24.08 11.41 -2.89
C MET A 240 24.06 11.62 -1.38
N LEU A 241 23.35 10.78 -0.61
CA LEU A 241 23.32 10.89 0.86
C LEU A 241 24.67 10.58 1.50
N LEU A 242 25.44 9.62 0.92
CA LEU A 242 26.79 9.31 1.39
C LEU A 242 27.78 10.45 1.14
N ASP A 243 27.67 11.12 -0.02
CA ASP A 243 28.57 12.25 -0.36
C ASP A 243 28.31 13.50 0.49
N TYR A 244 27.07 13.74 0.89
CA TYR A 244 26.70 14.94 1.67
C TYR A 244 26.68 14.74 3.18
N GLN A 245 26.98 13.53 3.69
CA GLN A 245 26.95 13.20 5.15
C GLN A 245 25.65 13.64 5.84
N LEU A 246 24.50 13.54 5.14
CA LEU A 246 23.17 13.92 5.63
C LEU A 246 22.43 12.72 6.20
#